data_59eefe6575c5cb94ab797e16fcb68561
#
_entry.id   59eefe6575c5cb94ab797e16fcb68561
#
_cell.length_a   1.000
_cell.length_b   1.000
_cell.length_c   1.000
_cell.angle_alpha   90.00
_cell.angle_beta   90.00
_cell.angle_gamma   90.00
#
_symmetry.space_group_name_H-M   'P 1'
#
loop_
_entity.id
_entity.type
_entity.pdbx_description
1 polymer ?
#
loop_
_entity_poly.entity_id
_entity_poly.type
_entity_poly.pdbx_seq_one_letter_code
_entity_poly.pdbx_strand_id
1 'polypeptide(L)'
;MATNVVPWSYSSLTAFETCPKRFKLTRLDKVVVEPASEAMTHGNLVHKALELATTGEKPLDAKFKQYQPIVERLRANPGKRLVEYKFGLTRSLRPTEFFGKDVWVRGVIDYALVQPKTAIVLDHKTGKPKIDHDQLKLFAAVAFSVFPYVEKVKTGYLWLAYNKTDTMDFTKDDLPEIWGDFGTRVQRMEHTFKTGDFPPKPSGLCRAWCPVGRKLCEFCGKD
;
A
#
# COMPACT_ATOMS: atom_id res chain seq x y z
N MET A 1 -23.77 -13.35 -15.09
CA MET A 1 -22.45 -13.05 -15.68
C MET A 1 -21.50 -12.76 -14.55
N ALA A 2 -20.43 -13.54 -14.37
CA ALA A 2 -19.43 -13.27 -13.36
C ALA A 2 -18.76 -11.92 -13.71
N THR A 3 -18.96 -10.90 -12.90
CA THR A 3 -18.24 -9.65 -13.04
C THR A 3 -16.77 -9.96 -12.79
N ASN A 4 -15.93 -9.89 -13.81
CA ASN A 4 -14.47 -10.00 -13.64
C ASN A 4 -14.04 -8.85 -12.74
N VAL A 5 -13.95 -9.12 -11.44
CA VAL A 5 -13.43 -8.18 -10.48
C VAL A 5 -11.93 -8.04 -10.73
N VAL A 6 -11.47 -6.84 -11.00
CA VAL A 6 -10.05 -6.54 -11.12
C VAL A 6 -9.51 -6.25 -9.71
N PRO A 7 -8.78 -7.19 -9.10
CA PRO A 7 -8.21 -6.94 -7.78
C PRO A 7 -7.20 -5.81 -7.83
N TRP A 8 -7.33 -4.86 -6.90
CA TRP A 8 -6.42 -3.74 -6.81
C TRP A 8 -5.79 -3.63 -5.43
N SER A 9 -4.70 -2.90 -5.36
CA SER A 9 -4.04 -2.46 -4.13
C SER A 9 -3.69 -0.99 -4.27
N TYR A 10 -3.35 -0.31 -3.18
CA TYR A 10 -2.90 1.08 -3.24
C TYR A 10 -1.76 1.26 -4.25
N SER A 11 -0.74 0.41 -4.17
CA SER A 11 0.41 0.49 -5.08
C SER A 11 0.08 0.19 -6.54
N SER A 12 -0.90 -0.68 -6.83
CA SER A 12 -1.33 -0.95 -8.21
C SER A 12 -2.17 0.19 -8.76
N LEU A 13 -3.06 0.77 -7.95
CA LEU A 13 -3.88 1.91 -8.34
C LEU A 13 -3.01 3.13 -8.64
N THR A 14 -2.10 3.49 -7.76
CA THR A 14 -1.19 4.63 -7.96
C THR A 14 -0.25 4.43 -9.16
N ALA A 15 0.23 3.20 -9.39
CA ALA A 15 1.02 2.89 -10.59
C ALA A 15 0.20 3.06 -11.87
N PHE A 16 -1.05 2.62 -11.87
CA PHE A 16 -1.99 2.81 -12.98
C PHE A 16 -2.26 4.31 -13.22
N GLU A 17 -2.57 5.07 -12.17
CA GLU A 17 -2.83 6.52 -12.25
C GLU A 17 -1.62 7.33 -12.71
N THR A 18 -0.42 6.84 -12.41
CA THR A 18 0.83 7.45 -12.89
C THR A 18 0.92 7.37 -14.41
N CYS A 19 0.71 6.19 -15.00
CA CYS A 19 0.64 5.99 -16.45
C CYS A 19 0.03 4.62 -16.77
N PRO A 20 -1.20 4.55 -17.28
CA PRO A 20 -1.84 3.29 -17.66
C PRO A 20 -0.99 2.45 -18.63
N LYS A 21 -0.38 3.05 -19.64
CA LYS A 21 0.50 2.35 -20.61
C LYS A 21 1.71 1.72 -19.92
N ARG A 22 2.42 2.45 -19.05
CA ARG A 22 3.52 1.89 -18.26
C ARG A 22 3.04 0.76 -17.36
N PHE A 23 1.92 0.94 -16.65
CA PHE A 23 1.33 -0.08 -15.80
C PHE A 23 1.06 -1.37 -16.58
N LYS A 24 0.45 -1.27 -17.77
CA LYS A 24 0.20 -2.42 -18.65
C LYS A 24 1.51 -3.16 -18.98
N LEU A 25 2.49 -2.44 -19.53
CA LEU A 25 3.74 -3.04 -20.01
C LEU A 25 4.61 -3.64 -18.91
N THR A 26 4.58 -3.06 -17.69
CA THR A 26 5.42 -3.52 -16.57
C THR A 26 4.71 -4.52 -15.65
N ARG A 27 3.39 -4.40 -15.46
CA ARG A 27 2.65 -5.19 -14.44
C ARG A 27 1.76 -6.28 -15.04
N LEU A 28 1.14 -6.03 -16.19
CA LEU A 28 0.23 -6.98 -16.84
C LEU A 28 0.98 -7.84 -17.86
N ASP A 29 1.53 -7.21 -18.89
CA ASP A 29 2.21 -7.92 -19.99
C ASP A 29 3.62 -8.36 -19.59
N LYS A 30 4.24 -7.65 -18.63
CA LYS A 30 5.60 -7.90 -18.10
C LYS A 30 6.68 -7.93 -19.20
N VAL A 31 6.45 -7.19 -20.30
CA VAL A 31 7.42 -7.04 -21.39
C VAL A 31 8.52 -6.04 -21.06
N VAL A 32 8.31 -5.21 -20.04
CA VAL A 32 9.30 -4.29 -19.48
C VAL A 32 9.56 -4.68 -18.04
N VAL A 33 10.81 -5.03 -17.74
CA VAL A 33 11.24 -5.36 -16.38
C VAL A 33 11.83 -4.12 -15.73
N GLU A 34 11.25 -3.71 -14.61
CA GLU A 34 11.81 -2.65 -13.76
C GLU A 34 12.78 -3.30 -12.76
N PRO A 35 14.09 -3.03 -12.85
CA PRO A 35 15.03 -3.58 -11.86
C PRO A 35 14.71 -3.03 -10.47
N ALA A 36 14.82 -3.88 -9.47
CA ALA A 36 14.70 -3.43 -8.09
C ALA A 36 15.81 -2.41 -7.77
N SER A 37 15.43 -1.23 -7.29
CA SER A 37 16.42 -0.27 -6.83
C SER A 37 17.06 -0.73 -5.51
N GLU A 38 18.28 -0.29 -5.24
CA GLU A 38 18.95 -0.52 -3.94
C GLU A 38 18.08 -0.04 -2.77
N ALA A 39 17.42 1.10 -2.92
CA ALA A 39 16.50 1.64 -1.92
C ALA A 39 15.31 0.70 -1.65
N MET A 40 14.74 0.09 -2.70
CA MET A 40 13.65 -0.88 -2.56
C MET A 40 14.13 -2.17 -1.89
N THR A 41 15.30 -2.68 -2.29
CA THR A 41 15.92 -3.86 -1.68
C THR A 41 16.22 -3.62 -0.21
N HIS A 42 16.82 -2.47 0.12
CA HIS A 42 17.07 -2.08 1.51
C HIS A 42 15.76 -1.96 2.31
N GLY A 43 14.73 -1.31 1.74
CA GLY A 43 13.41 -1.19 2.36
C GLY A 43 12.83 -2.56 2.74
N ASN A 44 12.83 -3.51 1.82
CA ASN A 44 12.33 -4.86 2.06
C ASN A 44 13.09 -5.59 3.19
N LEU A 45 14.42 -5.42 3.25
CA LEU A 45 15.23 -6.00 4.33
C LEU A 45 14.89 -5.39 5.69
N VAL A 46 14.68 -4.08 5.75
CA VAL A 46 14.28 -3.38 6.99
C VAL A 46 12.90 -3.84 7.44
N HIS A 47 11.90 -3.89 6.54
CA HIS A 47 10.56 -4.40 6.86
C HIS A 47 10.63 -5.81 7.43
N LYS A 48 11.37 -6.71 6.77
CA LYS A 48 11.50 -8.10 7.25
C LYS A 48 12.18 -8.17 8.62
N ALA A 49 13.19 -7.35 8.87
CA ALA A 49 13.85 -7.31 10.17
C ALA A 49 12.91 -6.80 11.27
N LEU A 50 12.13 -5.75 10.98
CA LEU A 50 11.14 -5.21 11.93
C LEU A 50 9.99 -6.19 12.18
N GLU A 51 9.50 -6.88 11.16
CA GLU A 51 8.50 -7.94 11.28
C GLU A 51 8.98 -8.99 12.31
N LEU A 52 10.12 -9.63 12.04
CA LEU A 52 10.67 -10.70 12.89
C LEU A 52 10.97 -10.24 14.31
N ALA A 53 11.47 -9.01 14.47
CA ALA A 53 11.75 -8.48 15.79
C ALA A 53 10.48 -8.09 16.56
N THR A 54 9.46 -7.53 15.86
CA THR A 54 8.20 -7.13 16.50
C THR A 54 7.36 -8.35 16.91
N THR A 55 7.36 -9.40 16.11
CA THR A 55 6.71 -10.69 16.45
C THR A 55 7.46 -11.46 17.55
N GLY A 56 8.75 -11.18 17.71
CA GLY A 56 9.63 -11.89 18.65
C GLY A 56 10.25 -13.16 18.07
N GLU A 57 10.09 -13.41 16.77
CA GLU A 57 10.66 -14.59 16.09
C GLU A 57 12.19 -14.51 16.00
N LYS A 58 12.74 -13.30 15.77
CA LYS A 58 14.18 -13.09 15.68
C LYS A 58 14.54 -11.68 16.16
N PRO A 59 15.61 -11.50 16.97
CA PRO A 59 16.11 -10.17 17.31
C PRO A 59 16.67 -9.44 16.07
N LEU A 60 16.77 -8.11 16.17
CA LEU A 60 17.38 -7.30 15.13
C LEU A 60 18.86 -7.66 14.92
N ASP A 61 19.26 -7.90 13.69
CA ASP A 61 20.66 -8.03 13.32
C ASP A 61 21.43 -6.72 13.62
N ALA A 62 22.75 -6.82 13.79
CA ALA A 62 23.61 -5.68 14.17
C ALA A 62 23.39 -4.45 13.27
N LYS A 63 23.25 -4.64 11.95
CA LYS A 63 23.02 -3.56 10.97
C LYS A 63 21.69 -2.82 11.13
N PHE A 64 20.72 -3.36 11.90
CA PHE A 64 19.40 -2.79 12.13
C PHE A 64 19.17 -2.40 13.59
N LYS A 65 20.19 -2.48 14.44
CA LYS A 65 20.10 -2.16 15.88
C LYS A 65 19.57 -0.76 16.18
N GLN A 66 19.77 0.20 15.29
CA GLN A 66 19.20 1.54 15.43
C GLN A 66 17.65 1.54 15.53
N TYR A 67 16.97 0.51 15.05
CA TYR A 67 15.53 0.38 15.13
C TYR A 67 15.02 -0.29 16.42
N GLN A 68 15.91 -0.72 17.30
CA GLN A 68 15.53 -1.38 18.56
C GLN A 68 14.52 -0.57 19.40
N PRO A 69 14.68 0.76 19.60
CA PRO A 69 13.70 1.55 20.35
C PRO A 69 12.31 1.57 19.69
N ILE A 70 12.26 1.48 18.37
CA ILE A 70 10.99 1.39 17.60
C ILE A 70 10.30 0.05 17.92
N VAL A 71 11.01 -1.05 17.82
CA VAL A 71 10.48 -2.39 18.13
C VAL A 71 9.95 -2.46 19.55
N GLU A 72 10.70 -1.95 20.53
CA GLU A 72 10.29 -1.90 21.93
C GLU A 72 8.99 -1.12 22.10
N ARG A 73 8.87 0.06 21.48
CA ARG A 73 7.67 0.88 21.50
C ARG A 73 6.47 0.20 20.84
N LEU A 74 6.67 -0.48 19.70
CA LEU A 74 5.61 -1.24 19.03
C LEU A 74 5.13 -2.43 19.88
N ARG A 75 6.00 -3.01 20.71
CA ARG A 75 5.69 -4.14 21.58
C ARG A 75 5.11 -3.75 22.94
N ALA A 76 5.33 -2.51 23.40
CA ALA A 76 4.99 -2.07 24.75
C ALA A 76 3.48 -1.97 25.02
N ASN A 77 2.69 -1.58 24.02
CA ASN A 77 1.27 -1.31 24.22
C ASN A 77 0.43 -2.60 24.27
N PRO A 78 -0.54 -2.70 25.20
CA PRO A 78 -1.45 -3.84 25.26
C PRO A 78 -2.46 -3.79 24.11
N GLY A 79 -2.82 -4.97 23.59
CA GLY A 79 -3.77 -5.13 22.49
C GLY A 79 -3.38 -6.26 21.54
N LYS A 80 -4.24 -6.53 20.57
CA LYS A 80 -3.94 -7.49 19.50
C LYS A 80 -3.02 -6.85 18.49
N ARG A 81 -1.78 -7.30 18.43
CA ARG A 81 -0.80 -6.88 17.41
C ARG A 81 -0.93 -7.74 16.18
N LEU A 82 -0.91 -7.09 15.02
CA LEU A 82 -0.87 -7.69 13.70
C LEU A 82 0.33 -7.08 12.97
N VAL A 83 1.21 -7.92 12.47
CA VAL A 83 2.43 -7.52 11.76
C VAL A 83 2.40 -8.17 10.40
N GLU A 84 2.72 -7.41 9.34
CA GLU A 84 2.59 -7.85 7.94
C GLU A 84 1.22 -8.47 7.66
N TYR A 85 0.18 -7.82 8.18
CA TYR A 85 -1.19 -8.32 8.10
C TYR A 85 -1.74 -8.20 6.68
N LYS A 86 -1.96 -9.34 6.05
CA LYS A 86 -2.58 -9.43 4.72
C LYS A 86 -4.09 -9.32 4.84
N PHE A 87 -4.69 -8.36 4.16
CA PHE A 87 -6.14 -8.20 4.07
C PHE A 87 -6.65 -8.32 2.64
N GLY A 88 -7.87 -8.77 2.50
CA GLY A 88 -8.69 -8.67 1.29
C GLY A 88 -10.09 -8.21 1.65
N LEU A 89 -10.68 -7.34 0.84
CA LEU A 89 -12.08 -6.98 0.93
C LEU A 89 -12.77 -7.23 -0.42
N THR A 90 -14.00 -7.70 -0.35
CA THR A 90 -14.89 -7.78 -1.51
C THR A 90 -15.36 -6.37 -1.94
N ARG A 91 -16.04 -6.25 -3.08
CA ARG A 91 -16.65 -4.99 -3.53
C ARG A 91 -17.71 -4.45 -2.54
N SER A 92 -18.35 -5.32 -1.76
CA SER A 92 -19.25 -4.93 -0.68
C SER A 92 -18.53 -4.63 0.65
N LEU A 93 -17.20 -4.46 0.61
CA LEU A 93 -16.33 -4.12 1.73
C LEU A 93 -16.32 -5.17 2.86
N ARG A 94 -16.68 -6.40 2.55
CA ARG A 94 -16.61 -7.53 3.51
C ARG A 94 -15.22 -8.17 3.45
N PRO A 95 -14.65 -8.57 4.58
CA PRO A 95 -13.40 -9.31 4.60
C PRO A 95 -13.49 -10.60 3.76
N THR A 96 -12.43 -10.87 3.01
CA THR A 96 -12.23 -12.09 2.23
C THR A 96 -10.75 -12.48 2.23
N GLU A 97 -10.42 -13.63 1.68
CA GLU A 97 -9.03 -14.05 1.55
C GLU A 97 -8.22 -13.13 0.63
N PHE A 98 -6.93 -12.97 0.92
CA PHE A 98 -6.01 -12.10 0.17
C PHE A 98 -5.95 -12.45 -1.32
N PHE A 99 -6.09 -13.72 -1.67
CA PHE A 99 -6.18 -14.25 -3.03
C PHE A 99 -7.56 -14.82 -3.35
N GLY A 100 -8.60 -14.40 -2.61
CA GLY A 100 -9.98 -14.83 -2.84
C GLY A 100 -10.46 -14.47 -4.25
N LYS A 101 -11.36 -15.30 -4.80
CA LYS A 101 -11.92 -15.08 -6.15
C LYS A 101 -12.77 -13.81 -6.23
N ASP A 102 -13.30 -13.35 -5.11
CA ASP A 102 -14.17 -12.19 -4.95
C ASP A 102 -13.43 -10.96 -4.38
N VAL A 103 -12.09 -11.06 -4.18
CA VAL A 103 -11.31 -9.95 -3.67
C VAL A 103 -11.34 -8.77 -4.65
N TRP A 104 -11.73 -7.61 -4.14
CA TRP A 104 -11.76 -6.35 -4.89
C TRP A 104 -10.57 -5.47 -4.53
N VAL A 105 -10.30 -5.26 -3.22
CA VAL A 105 -9.10 -4.56 -2.75
C VAL A 105 -8.32 -5.47 -1.81
N ARG A 106 -7.01 -5.42 -1.91
CA ARG A 106 -6.10 -6.15 -1.03
C ARG A 106 -4.82 -5.38 -0.75
N GLY A 107 -4.18 -5.70 0.34
CA GLY A 107 -2.92 -5.09 0.73
C GLY A 107 -2.31 -5.74 1.94
N VAL A 108 -1.18 -5.20 2.35
CA VAL A 108 -0.47 -5.61 3.56
C VAL A 108 -0.36 -4.39 4.46
N ILE A 109 -0.65 -4.57 5.72
CA ILE A 109 -0.47 -3.58 6.78
C ILE A 109 0.80 -3.98 7.54
N ASP A 110 1.80 -3.13 7.55
CA ASP A 110 3.08 -3.43 8.21
C ASP A 110 2.91 -3.68 9.70
N TYR A 111 2.09 -2.82 10.36
CA TYR A 111 1.78 -2.96 11.77
C TYR A 111 0.38 -2.45 12.09
N ALA A 112 -0.37 -3.22 12.86
CA ALA A 112 -1.60 -2.77 13.50
C ALA A 112 -1.66 -3.19 14.96
N LEU A 113 -2.15 -2.29 15.81
CA LEU A 113 -2.51 -2.56 17.20
C LEU A 113 -4.01 -2.35 17.36
N VAL A 114 -4.72 -3.42 17.65
CA VAL A 114 -6.18 -3.39 17.78
C VAL A 114 -6.57 -3.56 19.24
N GLN A 115 -7.37 -2.63 19.73
CA GLN A 115 -7.92 -2.56 21.07
C GLN A 115 -9.47 -2.58 20.99
N PRO A 116 -10.21 -2.67 22.09
CA PRO A 116 -11.67 -2.88 22.05
C PRO A 116 -12.48 -1.85 21.25
N LYS A 117 -12.01 -0.58 21.19
CA LYS A 117 -12.71 0.50 20.46
C LYS A 117 -11.81 1.27 19.51
N THR A 118 -10.53 1.01 19.52
CA THR A 118 -9.54 1.77 18.76
C THR A 118 -8.59 0.86 18.00
N ALA A 119 -8.07 1.33 16.88
CA ALA A 119 -6.95 0.70 16.21
C ALA A 119 -5.89 1.74 15.82
N ILE A 120 -4.64 1.33 15.89
CA ILE A 120 -3.50 2.09 15.37
C ILE A 120 -2.96 1.27 14.20
N VAL A 121 -2.83 1.89 13.03
CA VAL A 121 -2.29 1.27 11.83
C VAL A 121 -1.09 2.08 11.36
N LEU A 122 0.06 1.45 11.29
CA LEU A 122 1.30 2.11 10.87
C LEU A 122 1.87 1.45 9.62
N ASP A 123 2.34 2.28 8.73
CA ASP A 123 3.10 1.91 7.55
C ASP A 123 4.54 2.38 7.70
N HIS A 124 5.48 1.48 7.58
CA HIS A 124 6.90 1.74 7.78
C HIS A 124 7.51 2.33 6.52
N LYS A 125 8.20 3.45 6.66
CA LYS A 125 8.86 4.12 5.54
C LYS A 125 10.37 4.28 5.80
N THR A 126 11.18 3.76 4.89
CA THR A 126 12.65 3.91 4.93
C THR A 126 13.14 5.14 4.17
N GLY A 127 12.32 5.69 3.27
CA GLY A 127 12.62 6.86 2.47
C GLY A 127 12.41 8.19 3.20
N LYS A 128 12.61 9.30 2.47
CA LYS A 128 12.34 10.65 2.97
C LYS A 128 10.84 10.86 3.19
N PRO A 129 10.45 11.62 4.25
CA PRO A 129 9.06 11.99 4.48
C PRO A 129 8.44 12.63 3.24
N LYS A 130 7.27 12.13 2.86
CA LYS A 130 6.46 12.65 1.77
C LYS A 130 5.02 12.70 2.23
N ILE A 131 4.35 13.81 1.95
CA ILE A 131 2.92 13.96 2.24
C ILE A 131 2.15 13.15 1.19
N ASP A 132 1.56 12.05 1.63
CA ASP A 132 0.67 11.21 0.83
C ASP A 132 -0.34 10.56 1.79
N HIS A 133 -1.48 11.20 1.96
CA HIS A 133 -2.47 10.78 2.94
C HIS A 133 -3.40 9.68 2.43
N ASP A 134 -3.46 9.44 1.14
CA ASP A 134 -4.43 8.50 0.55
C ASP A 134 -4.21 7.07 1.03
N GLN A 135 -2.94 6.63 1.15
CA GLN A 135 -2.65 5.30 1.70
C GLN A 135 -3.15 5.17 3.14
N LEU A 136 -2.99 6.23 3.95
CA LEU A 136 -3.45 6.25 5.34
C LEU A 136 -4.98 6.22 5.43
N LYS A 137 -5.68 6.97 4.56
CA LYS A 137 -7.14 6.92 4.42
C LYS A 137 -7.62 5.52 4.06
N LEU A 138 -6.99 4.88 3.08
CA LEU A 138 -7.35 3.51 2.69
C LEU A 138 -7.15 2.53 3.86
N PHE A 139 -6.05 2.61 4.58
CA PHE A 139 -5.80 1.74 5.74
C PHE A 139 -6.81 1.96 6.86
N ALA A 140 -7.26 3.19 7.10
CA ALA A 140 -8.32 3.47 8.06
C ALA A 140 -9.63 2.79 7.63
N ALA A 141 -10.04 2.96 6.38
CA ALA A 141 -11.26 2.38 5.85
C ALA A 141 -11.24 0.85 5.86
N VAL A 142 -10.08 0.24 5.55
CA VAL A 142 -9.85 -1.20 5.67
C VAL A 142 -9.95 -1.67 7.11
N ALA A 143 -9.33 -0.94 8.06
CA ALA A 143 -9.36 -1.31 9.48
C ALA A 143 -10.80 -1.34 10.02
N PHE A 144 -11.64 -0.38 9.67
CA PHE A 144 -13.07 -0.39 10.03
C PHE A 144 -13.84 -1.58 9.41
N SER A 145 -13.49 -1.97 8.20
CA SER A 145 -14.10 -3.13 7.53
C SER A 145 -13.68 -4.45 8.17
N VAL A 146 -12.41 -4.59 8.54
CA VAL A 146 -11.84 -5.82 9.14
C VAL A 146 -12.18 -5.92 10.62
N PHE A 147 -12.28 -4.80 11.33
CA PHE A 147 -12.57 -4.72 12.77
C PHE A 147 -13.83 -3.86 13.02
N PRO A 148 -15.03 -4.35 12.72
CA PRO A 148 -16.27 -3.54 12.73
C PRO A 148 -16.64 -2.99 14.12
N TYR A 149 -16.07 -3.54 15.19
CA TYR A 149 -16.26 -3.07 16.56
C TYR A 149 -15.38 -1.86 16.92
N VAL A 150 -14.39 -1.52 16.08
CA VAL A 150 -13.55 -0.34 16.27
C VAL A 150 -14.35 0.92 15.93
N GLU A 151 -14.25 1.94 16.79
CA GLU A 151 -14.93 3.23 16.65
C GLU A 151 -13.99 4.32 16.13
N LYS A 152 -12.67 4.22 16.45
CA LYS A 152 -11.66 5.19 16.04
C LYS A 152 -10.42 4.46 15.51
N VAL A 153 -9.88 4.96 14.41
CA VAL A 153 -8.64 4.45 13.81
C VAL A 153 -7.65 5.61 13.69
N LYS A 154 -6.46 5.40 14.23
CA LYS A 154 -5.31 6.26 13.99
C LYS A 154 -4.41 5.57 12.98
N THR A 155 -4.16 6.20 11.84
CA THR A 155 -3.18 5.69 10.85
C THR A 155 -1.95 6.58 10.83
N GLY A 156 -0.83 6.05 10.40
CA GLY A 156 0.39 6.86 10.32
C GLY A 156 1.52 6.25 9.53
N TYR A 157 2.38 7.11 9.04
CA TYR A 157 3.70 6.72 8.54
C TYR A 157 4.71 6.75 9.66
N LEU A 158 5.43 5.66 9.82
CA LEU A 158 6.58 5.59 10.71
C LEU A 158 7.86 5.73 9.86
N TRP A 159 8.42 6.95 9.84
CA TRP A 159 9.62 7.30 9.10
C TRP A 159 10.86 6.81 9.85
N LEU A 160 11.29 5.60 9.53
CA LEU A 160 12.30 4.85 10.29
C LEU A 160 13.63 5.58 10.39
N ALA A 161 14.12 6.14 9.27
CA ALA A 161 15.39 6.87 9.25
C ALA A 161 15.36 8.19 10.05
N TYR A 162 14.18 8.71 10.33
CA TYR A 162 13.97 10.01 11.01
C TYR A 162 13.40 9.85 12.41
N ASN A 163 13.07 8.63 12.83
CA ASN A 163 12.35 8.34 14.08
C ASN A 163 11.13 9.25 14.28
N LYS A 164 10.40 9.54 13.20
CA LYS A 164 9.26 10.44 13.17
C LYS A 164 8.00 9.67 12.77
N THR A 165 6.87 10.05 13.34
CA THR A 165 5.56 9.51 12.99
C THR A 165 4.65 10.66 12.55
N ASP A 166 4.07 10.56 11.36
CA ASP A 166 3.02 11.45 10.88
C ASP A 166 1.71 10.68 10.95
N THR A 167 0.71 11.18 11.67
CA THR A 167 -0.55 10.46 11.93
C THR A 167 -1.77 11.23 11.52
N MET A 168 -2.84 10.48 11.23
CA MET A 168 -4.20 10.95 11.00
C MET A 168 -5.17 10.13 11.83
N ASP A 169 -6.21 10.78 12.35
CA ASP A 169 -7.29 10.14 13.09
C ASP A 169 -8.54 10.06 12.22
N PHE A 170 -9.26 8.92 12.32
CA PHE A 170 -10.45 8.64 11.53
C PHE A 170 -11.56 8.05 12.42
N THR A 171 -12.80 8.31 12.01
CA THR A 171 -14.01 7.71 12.52
C THR A 171 -14.79 7.02 11.38
N LYS A 172 -15.88 6.37 11.70
CA LYS A 172 -16.74 5.76 10.66
C LYS A 172 -17.43 6.79 9.78
N ASP A 173 -17.54 8.02 10.23
CA ASP A 173 -18.16 9.14 9.47
C ASP A 173 -17.31 9.54 8.25
N ASP A 174 -16.01 9.23 8.26
CA ASP A 174 -15.09 9.48 7.13
C ASP A 174 -15.24 8.45 6.00
N LEU A 175 -15.86 7.28 6.27
CA LEU A 175 -15.91 6.16 5.33
C LEU A 175 -16.60 6.47 4.00
N PRO A 176 -17.74 7.22 3.95
CA PRO A 176 -18.40 7.53 2.69
C PRO A 176 -17.50 8.32 1.74
N GLU A 177 -16.78 9.33 2.27
CA GLU A 177 -15.85 10.13 1.48
C GLU A 177 -14.68 9.29 0.97
N ILE A 178 -14.03 8.51 1.87
CA ILE A 178 -12.88 7.69 1.52
C ILE A 178 -13.24 6.66 0.45
N TRP A 179 -14.31 5.89 0.64
CA TRP A 179 -14.72 4.88 -0.34
C TRP A 179 -15.29 5.49 -1.62
N GLY A 180 -15.90 6.68 -1.56
CA GLY A 180 -16.34 7.44 -2.73
C GLY A 180 -15.17 7.84 -3.62
N ASP A 181 -14.10 8.38 -3.04
CA ASP A 181 -12.88 8.73 -3.77
C ASP A 181 -12.22 7.49 -4.41
N PHE A 182 -11.91 6.47 -3.61
CA PHE A 182 -11.31 5.25 -4.14
C PHE A 182 -12.19 4.54 -5.16
N GLY A 183 -13.51 4.51 -4.93
CA GLY A 183 -14.47 3.96 -5.87
C GLY A 183 -14.39 4.61 -7.24
N THR A 184 -14.36 5.95 -7.29
CA THR A 184 -14.24 6.73 -8.52
C THR A 184 -12.93 6.43 -9.25
N ARG A 185 -11.83 6.37 -8.53
CA ARG A 185 -10.49 6.09 -9.07
C ARG A 185 -10.41 4.66 -9.64
N VAL A 186 -10.92 3.69 -8.89
CA VAL A 186 -10.95 2.27 -9.30
C VAL A 186 -11.88 2.06 -10.48
N GLN A 187 -13.02 2.74 -10.57
CA GLN A 187 -13.90 2.68 -11.75
C GLN A 187 -13.17 3.07 -13.04
N ARG A 188 -12.29 4.08 -13.00
CA ARG A 188 -11.46 4.44 -14.16
C ARG A 188 -10.50 3.31 -14.55
N MET A 189 -9.87 2.69 -13.56
CA MET A 189 -9.00 1.53 -13.77
C MET A 189 -9.80 0.36 -14.38
N GLU A 190 -10.94 0.02 -13.81
CA GLU A 190 -11.83 -1.05 -14.29
C GLU A 190 -12.34 -0.79 -15.72
N HIS A 191 -12.69 0.47 -16.04
CA HIS A 191 -13.07 0.86 -17.39
C HIS A 191 -11.95 0.58 -18.39
N THR A 192 -10.71 0.98 -18.04
CA THR A 192 -9.52 0.72 -18.87
C THR A 192 -9.28 -0.79 -19.07
N PHE A 193 -9.46 -1.60 -18.04
CA PHE A 193 -9.35 -3.05 -18.17
C PHE A 193 -10.44 -3.64 -19.07
N LYS A 194 -11.66 -3.10 -19.00
CA LYS A 194 -12.80 -3.54 -19.82
C LYS A 194 -12.61 -3.18 -21.29
N THR A 195 -12.09 -2.00 -21.59
CA THR A 195 -11.89 -1.53 -22.97
C THR A 195 -10.58 -2.04 -23.58
N GLY A 196 -9.61 -2.42 -22.75
CA GLY A 196 -8.26 -2.75 -23.18
C GLY A 196 -7.42 -1.55 -23.61
N ASP A 197 -7.95 -0.32 -23.48
CA ASP A 197 -7.27 0.92 -23.85
C ASP A 197 -6.47 1.46 -22.66
N PHE A 198 -5.14 1.31 -22.70
CA PHE A 198 -4.21 1.79 -21.68
C PHE A 198 -3.41 2.98 -22.23
N PRO A 199 -3.97 4.19 -22.22
CA PRO A 199 -3.32 5.34 -22.86
C PRO A 199 -2.05 5.75 -22.10
N PRO A 200 -1.05 6.32 -22.81
CA PRO A 200 0.07 6.95 -22.16
C PRO A 200 -0.38 8.21 -21.40
N LYS A 201 0.26 8.48 -20.27
CA LYS A 201 0.10 9.73 -19.52
C LYS A 201 1.45 10.44 -19.45
N PRO A 202 1.78 11.29 -20.42
CA PRO A 202 3.07 11.93 -20.51
C PRO A 202 3.35 12.85 -19.31
N SER A 203 4.59 12.83 -18.83
CA SER A 203 5.08 13.69 -17.76
C SER A 203 6.56 14.02 -18.00
N GLY A 204 7.10 14.98 -17.25
CA GLY A 204 8.53 15.31 -17.29
C GLY A 204 9.47 14.13 -16.98
N LEU A 205 8.95 13.08 -16.33
CA LEU A 205 9.73 11.89 -15.99
C LEU A 205 9.87 10.91 -17.17
N CYS A 206 9.07 11.04 -18.23
CA CYS A 206 9.07 10.11 -19.35
C CYS A 206 10.41 10.03 -20.07
N ARG A 207 11.09 11.19 -20.24
CA ARG A 207 12.36 11.26 -20.98
C ARG A 207 13.53 10.63 -20.26
N ALA A 208 13.61 10.76 -18.94
CA ALA A 208 14.80 10.38 -18.17
C ALA A 208 14.58 9.09 -17.33
N TRP A 209 13.38 8.85 -16.86
CA TRP A 209 13.12 7.86 -15.79
C TRP A 209 12.15 6.74 -16.17
N CYS A 210 11.44 6.86 -17.32
CA CYS A 210 10.51 5.81 -17.73
C CYS A 210 11.28 4.60 -18.28
N PRO A 211 11.05 3.39 -17.75
CA PRO A 211 11.76 2.19 -18.19
C PRO A 211 11.20 1.59 -19.49
N VAL A 212 10.09 2.13 -20.01
CA VAL A 212 9.37 1.56 -21.15
C VAL A 212 10.18 1.65 -22.46
N GLY A 213 10.96 2.72 -22.64
CA GLY A 213 11.76 2.93 -23.83
C GLY A 213 10.95 3.46 -25.03
N ARG A 214 11.68 4.08 -25.99
CA ARG A 214 11.08 4.76 -27.16
C ARG A 214 10.38 3.81 -28.11
N LYS A 215 10.84 2.57 -28.23
CA LYS A 215 10.24 1.55 -29.10
C LYS A 215 8.79 1.21 -28.71
N LEU A 216 8.45 1.30 -27.42
CA LEU A 216 7.13 0.97 -26.90
C LEU A 216 6.27 2.19 -26.55
N CYS A 217 6.89 3.38 -26.43
CA CYS A 217 6.19 4.63 -26.11
C CYS A 217 6.93 5.84 -26.66
N GLU A 218 6.28 6.58 -27.54
CA GLU A 218 6.78 7.78 -28.22
C GLU A 218 7.22 8.91 -27.28
N PHE A 219 6.69 8.93 -26.05
CA PHE A 219 7.03 9.94 -25.02
C PHE A 219 8.29 9.60 -24.25
N CYS A 220 8.82 8.39 -24.37
CA CYS A 220 10.04 7.99 -23.68
C CYS A 220 11.28 8.51 -24.41
N GLY A 221 12.29 8.94 -23.62
CA GLY A 221 13.56 9.42 -24.16
C GLY A 221 14.69 8.39 -24.21
N LYS A 222 14.46 7.20 -23.62
CA LYS A 222 15.46 6.11 -23.61
C LYS A 222 15.16 5.12 -24.74
N ASP A 223 16.18 4.66 -25.40
CA ASP A 223 16.14 3.53 -26.35
C ASP A 223 16.34 2.21 -25.60
#